data_2ae546e5de3c3384f6d7380a0029f3fe
#
_entry.id   2ae546e5de3c3384f6d7380a0029f3fe
#
_cell.length_a   1.000
_cell.length_b   1.000
_cell.length_c   1.000
_cell.angle_alpha   90.00
_cell.angle_beta   90.00
_cell.angle_gamma   90.00
#
_symmetry.space_group_name_H-M   'P 1'
#
loop_
_entity.id
_entity.type
_entity.pdbx_description
1 polymer ?
#
loop_
_entity_poly.entity_id
_entity_poly.type
_entity_poly.pdbx_seq_one_letter_code
_entity_poly.pdbx_strand_id
1 'polypeptide(L)'
;MNNTRTTMHRGGFINILLIILAINFLLDGYVLSGLKTLTKGWRSQRGRQLVKWGFLFISLGLTLTLLLGMGSFRTAKGMTPFHEWILSLFLALFFTKLFFCIILLLGDLGRVLAGLVNTLNKRHTGPALPSRRRFISQGAALIAAVPFGAFLYGMIKGKYDYRVHRETLYFDDLPAAFDGFTITQLSDIHSGSFDNAAAVQRGIDLAKAQNSDLFVFTGDLVNNAAWEIEPWLTRFAGIKAPYGQYSILGNHDYGDYIEWPDKQEKAANLQRLKAHHKTLDYRLLLDEHVDIEKDGQKITLVGVQNWGRGFIQLGDLDKALEGADPHGFKICLSHDPTHWEEKIRFHPTTIHLTLAGHTHGAQFGVESDKWRWSPVEYRYLDWAGLAQEKDRYLYVNRGFGFLAFSGRLGIWPEITVITLKKKVRLA
;
A
#
# COMPACT_ATOMS: atom_id res chain seq x y z
N MET A 1 -17.07 -27.58 -8.90
CA MET A 1 -16.10 -27.90 -7.83
C MET A 1 -15.37 -26.64 -7.38
N ASN A 2 -15.96 -25.72 -6.61
CA ASN A 2 -15.25 -24.50 -6.17
C ASN A 2 -15.78 -23.91 -4.85
N ASN A 3 -16.43 -24.75 -3.97
CA ASN A 3 -16.92 -24.25 -2.68
C ASN A 3 -15.92 -24.39 -1.50
N THR A 4 -14.82 -25.10 -1.69
CA THR A 4 -13.85 -25.37 -0.61
C THR A 4 -12.80 -24.28 -0.41
N ARG A 5 -12.45 -23.51 -1.46
CA ARG A 5 -11.45 -22.44 -1.34
C ARG A 5 -11.98 -21.19 -0.61
N THR A 6 -13.26 -20.85 -0.80
CA THR A 6 -13.89 -19.68 -0.13
C THR A 6 -14.09 -19.89 1.37
N THR A 7 -14.28 -21.12 1.83
CA THR A 7 -14.47 -21.43 3.26
C THR A 7 -13.17 -21.40 4.06
N MET A 8 -12.04 -21.80 3.46
CA MET A 8 -10.74 -21.74 4.12
C MET A 8 -10.25 -20.29 4.40
N HIS A 9 -10.51 -19.35 3.47
CA HIS A 9 -10.19 -17.93 3.69
C HIS A 9 -11.07 -17.27 4.76
N ARG A 10 -12.34 -17.70 4.93
CA ARG A 10 -13.25 -17.15 5.95
C ARG A 10 -12.81 -17.49 7.37
N GLY A 11 -12.41 -18.75 7.63
CA GLY A 11 -11.96 -19.17 8.96
C GLY A 11 -10.68 -18.47 9.40
N GLY A 12 -9.71 -18.33 8.51
CA GLY A 12 -8.44 -17.67 8.80
C GLY A 12 -8.61 -16.19 9.17
N PHE A 13 -9.43 -15.46 8.44
CA PHE A 13 -9.69 -14.04 8.71
C PHE A 13 -10.39 -13.81 10.05
N ILE A 14 -11.41 -14.62 10.37
CA ILE A 14 -12.12 -14.53 11.66
C ILE A 14 -11.17 -14.83 12.82
N ASN A 15 -10.31 -15.84 12.69
CA ASN A 15 -9.35 -16.19 13.75
C ASN A 15 -8.32 -15.07 13.98
N ILE A 16 -7.77 -14.47 12.93
CA ILE A 16 -6.85 -13.33 13.04
C ILE A 16 -7.54 -12.14 13.73
N LEU A 17 -8.77 -11.85 13.36
CA LEU A 17 -9.53 -10.79 13.98
C LEU A 17 -9.77 -11.05 15.47
N LEU A 18 -10.20 -12.26 15.85
CA LEU A 18 -10.39 -12.63 17.25
C LEU A 18 -9.11 -12.49 18.06
N ILE A 19 -7.97 -12.86 17.47
CA ILE A 19 -6.64 -12.67 18.09
C ILE A 19 -6.35 -11.18 18.30
N ILE A 20 -6.55 -10.35 17.29
CA ILE A 20 -6.33 -8.89 17.38
C ILE A 20 -7.23 -8.28 18.46
N LEU A 21 -8.50 -8.68 18.52
CA LEU A 21 -9.44 -8.22 19.55
C LEU A 21 -9.01 -8.66 20.95
N ALA A 22 -8.61 -9.92 21.14
CA ALA A 22 -8.12 -10.42 22.42
C ALA A 22 -6.88 -9.65 22.88
N ILE A 23 -5.91 -9.44 21.97
CA ILE A 23 -4.73 -8.61 22.25
C ILE A 23 -5.15 -7.18 22.59
N ASN A 24 -6.08 -6.59 21.85
CA ASN A 24 -6.55 -5.23 22.11
C ASN A 24 -7.13 -5.08 23.52
N PHE A 25 -7.96 -6.01 24.00
CA PHE A 25 -8.50 -6.00 25.36
C PHE A 25 -7.42 -6.21 26.43
N LEU A 26 -6.43 -7.06 26.19
CA LEU A 26 -5.29 -7.21 27.11
C LEU A 26 -4.48 -5.92 27.22
N LEU A 27 -4.24 -5.25 26.08
CA LEU A 27 -3.58 -3.95 26.05
C LEU A 27 -4.38 -2.90 26.83
N ASP A 28 -5.70 -2.86 26.69
CA ASP A 28 -6.57 -1.92 27.42
C ASP A 28 -6.42 -2.07 28.93
N GLY A 29 -6.40 -3.30 29.45
CA GLY A 29 -6.19 -3.58 30.86
C GLY A 29 -4.83 -3.06 31.37
N TYR A 30 -3.78 -3.25 30.56
CA TYR A 30 -2.44 -2.83 30.93
C TYR A 30 -2.24 -1.32 30.81
N VAL A 31 -2.80 -0.68 29.78
CA VAL A 31 -2.84 0.78 29.62
C VAL A 31 -3.55 1.42 30.82
N LEU A 32 -4.69 0.88 31.26
CA LEU A 32 -5.40 1.37 32.46
C LEU A 32 -4.51 1.35 33.72
N SER A 33 -3.66 0.31 33.89
CA SER A 33 -2.68 0.27 34.98
C SER A 33 -1.67 1.41 34.90
N GLY A 34 -1.18 1.71 33.70
CA GLY A 34 -0.28 2.86 33.43
C GLY A 34 -0.96 4.21 33.70
N LEU A 35 -2.18 4.41 33.15
CA LEU A 35 -2.98 5.61 33.36
C LEU A 35 -3.30 5.85 34.86
N LYS A 36 -3.63 4.80 35.61
CA LYS A 36 -3.81 4.85 37.06
C LYS A 36 -2.54 5.36 37.78
N THR A 37 -1.38 4.92 37.31
CA THR A 37 -0.09 5.36 37.85
C THR A 37 0.19 6.83 37.52
N LEU A 38 -0.07 7.26 36.30
CA LEU A 38 0.10 8.63 35.84
C LEU A 38 -0.78 9.62 36.61
N THR A 39 -2.02 9.22 36.85
CA THR A 39 -3.03 10.09 37.47
C THR A 39 -3.06 10.00 39.02
N LYS A 40 -2.31 9.07 39.65
CA LYS A 40 -2.32 8.82 41.11
C LYS A 40 -2.05 10.10 41.95
N GLY A 41 -1.22 11.02 41.45
CA GLY A 41 -0.89 12.27 42.11
C GLY A 41 -1.87 13.43 41.85
N TRP A 42 -2.91 13.23 41.08
CA TRP A 42 -3.87 14.28 40.78
C TRP A 42 -4.82 14.52 41.99
N ARG A 43 -5.01 15.76 42.39
CA ARG A 43 -5.95 16.14 43.46
C ARG A 43 -7.40 15.84 43.09
N SER A 44 -7.76 16.04 41.81
CA SER A 44 -9.12 15.84 41.30
C SER A 44 -9.44 14.35 41.07
N GLN A 45 -10.34 13.80 41.87
CA GLN A 45 -10.90 12.46 41.64
C GLN A 45 -11.70 12.40 40.33
N ARG A 46 -12.43 13.47 39.98
CA ARG A 46 -13.17 13.57 38.71
C ARG A 46 -12.22 13.51 37.52
N GLY A 47 -11.08 14.19 37.58
CA GLY A 47 -10.07 14.13 36.51
C GLY A 47 -9.51 12.72 36.29
N ARG A 48 -9.24 11.96 37.36
CA ARG A 48 -8.79 10.56 37.28
C ARG A 48 -9.85 9.66 36.61
N GLN A 49 -11.12 9.84 36.98
CA GLN A 49 -12.22 9.09 36.40
C GLN A 49 -12.45 9.46 34.92
N LEU A 50 -12.36 10.76 34.60
CA LEU A 50 -12.49 11.24 33.23
C LEU A 50 -11.44 10.60 32.30
N VAL A 51 -10.18 10.53 32.69
CA VAL A 51 -9.11 9.88 31.91
C VAL A 51 -9.39 8.40 31.75
N LYS A 52 -9.78 7.69 32.81
CA LYS A 52 -10.10 6.28 32.79
C LYS A 52 -11.27 5.96 31.83
N TRP A 53 -12.40 6.65 32.08
CA TRP A 53 -13.62 6.37 31.31
C TRP A 53 -13.56 6.93 29.90
N GLY A 54 -12.88 8.06 29.68
CA GLY A 54 -12.62 8.63 28.35
C GLY A 54 -11.77 7.67 27.49
N PHE A 55 -10.69 7.10 28.05
CA PHE A 55 -9.89 6.10 27.37
C PHE A 55 -10.72 4.87 26.99
N LEU A 56 -11.49 4.30 27.96
CA LEU A 56 -12.33 3.14 27.71
C LEU A 56 -13.40 3.43 26.66
N PHE A 57 -14.05 4.57 26.74
CA PHE A 57 -15.08 4.98 25.77
C PHE A 57 -14.51 5.05 24.34
N ILE A 58 -13.35 5.67 24.17
CA ILE A 58 -12.68 5.76 22.87
C ILE A 58 -12.26 4.38 22.38
N SER A 59 -11.57 3.58 23.22
CA SER A 59 -11.05 2.27 22.82
C SER A 59 -12.17 1.28 22.47
N LEU A 60 -13.16 1.16 23.36
CA LEU A 60 -14.30 0.25 23.15
C LEU A 60 -15.22 0.77 22.04
N GLY A 61 -15.42 2.09 21.95
CA GLY A 61 -16.23 2.72 20.90
C GLY A 61 -15.64 2.43 19.50
N LEU A 62 -14.35 2.67 19.30
CA LEU A 62 -13.68 2.35 18.03
C LEU A 62 -13.75 0.84 17.71
N THR A 63 -13.49 0.00 18.72
CA THR A 63 -13.54 -1.46 18.55
C THR A 63 -14.96 -1.92 18.15
N LEU A 64 -15.98 -1.42 18.84
CA LEU A 64 -17.38 -1.75 18.55
C LEU A 64 -17.79 -1.25 17.14
N THR A 65 -17.44 0.00 16.80
CA THR A 65 -17.75 0.55 15.47
C THR A 65 -17.08 -0.25 14.35
N LEU A 66 -15.82 -0.67 14.55
CA LEU A 66 -15.12 -1.55 13.61
C LEU A 66 -15.86 -2.89 13.44
N LEU A 67 -16.25 -3.53 14.55
CA LEU A 67 -16.96 -4.81 14.53
C LEU A 67 -18.32 -4.71 13.83
N LEU A 68 -19.10 -3.69 14.14
CA LEU A 68 -20.41 -3.45 13.51
C LEU A 68 -20.25 -3.11 12.02
N GLY A 69 -19.18 -2.39 11.64
CA GLY A 69 -18.88 -2.06 10.25
C GLY A 69 -18.43 -3.25 9.42
N MET A 70 -17.87 -4.30 10.03
CA MET A 70 -17.33 -5.45 9.29
C MET A 70 -18.36 -6.19 8.43
N GLY A 71 -19.62 -6.23 8.86
CA GLY A 71 -20.71 -6.83 8.08
C GLY A 71 -20.97 -6.09 6.76
N SER A 72 -20.71 -4.79 6.71
CA SER A 72 -20.92 -3.96 5.52
C SER A 72 -19.77 -3.95 4.52
N PHE A 73 -18.58 -4.47 4.87
CA PHE A 73 -17.42 -4.48 3.97
C PHE A 73 -17.63 -5.34 2.71
N ARG A 74 -18.56 -6.28 2.75
CA ARG A 74 -18.88 -7.19 1.64
C ARG A 74 -20.14 -6.80 0.87
N THR A 75 -20.84 -5.75 1.30
CA THR A 75 -22.00 -5.25 0.55
C THR A 75 -21.55 -4.66 -0.79
N ALA A 76 -22.48 -4.45 -1.70
CA ALA A 76 -22.25 -3.86 -3.02
C ALA A 76 -21.49 -2.52 -3.00
N LYS A 77 -21.45 -1.83 -1.85
CA LYS A 77 -20.71 -0.57 -1.68
C LYS A 77 -19.26 -0.77 -1.20
N GLY A 78 -18.89 -1.97 -0.77
CA GLY A 78 -17.56 -2.26 -0.26
C GLY A 78 -17.19 -1.42 0.99
N MET A 79 -15.89 -1.24 1.21
CA MET A 79 -15.37 -0.39 2.27
C MET A 79 -15.54 1.08 1.87
N THR A 80 -16.31 1.83 2.65
CA THR A 80 -16.51 3.27 2.44
C THR A 80 -15.40 4.09 3.12
N PRO A 81 -15.19 5.38 2.76
CA PRO A 81 -14.23 6.24 3.46
C PRO A 81 -14.43 6.29 4.97
N PHE A 82 -15.69 6.21 5.46
CA PHE A 82 -15.97 6.12 6.90
C PHE A 82 -15.35 4.87 7.54
N HIS A 83 -15.49 3.71 6.91
CA HIS A 83 -14.90 2.46 7.40
C HIS A 83 -13.37 2.49 7.39
N GLU A 84 -12.77 3.08 6.34
CA GLU A 84 -11.32 3.28 6.26
C GLU A 84 -10.81 4.19 7.40
N TRP A 85 -11.52 5.28 7.69
CA TRP A 85 -11.18 6.17 8.80
C TRP A 85 -11.27 5.46 10.16
N ILE A 86 -12.34 4.70 10.41
CA ILE A 86 -12.52 3.94 11.67
C ILE A 86 -11.42 2.90 11.83
N LEU A 87 -11.13 2.12 10.78
CA LEU A 87 -10.03 1.16 10.80
C LEU A 87 -8.69 1.85 11.08
N SER A 88 -8.44 2.98 10.44
CA SER A 88 -7.19 3.74 10.58
C SER A 88 -7.02 4.28 12.00
N LEU A 89 -8.08 4.84 12.60
CA LEU A 89 -8.07 5.30 13.99
C LEU A 89 -7.89 4.14 14.97
N PHE A 90 -8.53 2.99 14.70
CA PHE A 90 -8.34 1.78 15.50
C PHE A 90 -6.87 1.34 15.46
N LEU A 91 -6.26 1.26 14.28
CA LEU A 91 -4.85 0.90 14.12
C LEU A 91 -3.92 1.90 14.82
N ALA A 92 -4.16 3.20 14.65
CA ALA A 92 -3.39 4.24 15.33
C ALA A 92 -3.43 4.08 16.84
N LEU A 93 -4.62 3.86 17.42
CA LEU A 93 -4.77 3.63 18.85
C LEU A 93 -4.17 2.30 19.29
N PHE A 94 -4.35 1.23 18.51
CA PHE A 94 -3.81 -0.11 18.79
C PHE A 94 -2.28 -0.06 18.89
N PHE A 95 -1.59 0.49 17.89
CA PHE A 95 -0.14 0.60 17.92
C PHE A 95 0.34 1.53 19.03
N THR A 96 -0.35 2.63 19.29
CA THR A 96 -0.04 3.52 20.42
C THR A 96 -0.09 2.78 21.75
N LYS A 97 -1.15 1.99 21.98
CA LYS A 97 -1.28 1.13 23.17
C LYS A 97 -0.17 0.10 23.24
N LEU A 98 0.14 -0.53 22.11
CA LEU A 98 1.20 -1.55 22.03
C LEU A 98 2.56 -0.96 22.44
N PHE A 99 2.96 0.17 21.88
CA PHE A 99 4.21 0.87 22.26
C PHE A 99 4.22 1.28 23.72
N PHE A 100 3.12 1.85 24.22
CA PHE A 100 3.00 2.21 25.62
C PHE A 100 3.17 1.00 26.55
N CYS A 101 2.50 -0.11 26.23
CA CYS A 101 2.58 -1.35 27.00
C CYS A 101 3.96 -1.99 26.95
N ILE A 102 4.64 -2.00 25.80
CA ILE A 102 6.01 -2.54 25.68
C ILE A 102 6.95 -1.79 26.63
N ILE A 103 6.91 -0.46 26.66
CA ILE A 103 7.79 0.33 27.53
C ILE A 103 7.48 0.08 29.03
N LEU A 104 6.19 0.01 29.38
CA LEU A 104 5.79 -0.34 30.73
C LEU A 104 6.27 -1.75 31.14
N LEU A 105 6.13 -2.72 30.23
CA LEU A 105 6.54 -4.12 30.44
C LEU A 105 8.04 -4.23 30.66
N LEU A 106 8.84 -3.55 29.86
CA LEU A 106 10.30 -3.48 30.03
C LEU A 106 10.67 -2.89 31.39
N GLY A 107 9.96 -1.82 31.81
CA GLY A 107 10.13 -1.24 33.14
C GLY A 107 9.73 -2.18 34.28
N ASP A 108 8.66 -2.95 34.12
CA ASP A 108 8.18 -3.91 35.11
C ASP A 108 9.11 -5.13 35.18
N LEU A 109 9.60 -5.63 34.02
CA LEU A 109 10.58 -6.71 33.95
C LEU A 109 11.89 -6.34 34.64
N GLY A 110 12.42 -5.13 34.37
CA GLY A 110 13.61 -4.62 35.03
C GLY A 110 13.46 -4.54 36.56
N ARG A 111 12.25 -4.26 37.06
CA ARG A 111 11.98 -4.29 38.51
C ARG A 111 11.98 -5.69 39.09
N VAL A 112 11.38 -6.65 38.39
CA VAL A 112 11.36 -8.07 38.80
C VAL A 112 12.79 -8.61 38.85
N LEU A 113 13.58 -8.37 37.80
CA LEU A 113 14.99 -8.80 37.74
C LEU A 113 15.82 -8.18 38.88
N ALA A 114 15.69 -6.87 39.11
CA ALA A 114 16.37 -6.20 40.22
C ALA A 114 15.95 -6.75 41.60
N GLY A 115 14.66 -7.09 41.75
CA GLY A 115 14.14 -7.71 42.97
C GLY A 115 14.77 -9.11 43.20
N LEU A 116 14.83 -9.92 42.13
CA LEU A 116 15.46 -11.26 42.18
C LEU A 116 16.94 -11.19 42.58
N VAL A 117 17.70 -10.29 41.90
CA VAL A 117 19.14 -10.09 42.23
C VAL A 117 19.34 -9.65 43.67
N ASN A 118 18.50 -8.73 44.15
CA ASN A 118 18.60 -8.25 45.54
C ASN A 118 18.26 -9.35 46.56
N THR A 119 17.27 -10.21 46.25
CA THR A 119 16.91 -11.36 47.11
C THR A 119 18.05 -12.37 47.13
N LEU A 120 18.65 -12.71 46.01
CA LEU A 120 19.80 -13.60 45.91
C LEU A 120 21.02 -13.10 46.69
N ASN A 121 21.26 -11.77 46.61
CA ASN A 121 22.37 -11.12 47.31
C ASN A 121 22.07 -10.77 48.79
N LYS A 122 20.95 -11.25 49.36
CA LYS A 122 20.48 -10.93 50.73
C LYS A 122 20.52 -9.44 51.06
N ARG A 123 20.39 -8.55 50.06
CA ARG A 123 20.31 -7.10 50.27
C ARG A 123 18.87 -6.72 50.61
N HIS A 124 18.65 -6.21 51.84
CA HIS A 124 17.38 -5.63 52.20
C HIS A 124 17.21 -4.31 51.43
N THR A 125 16.46 -4.35 50.34
CA THR A 125 16.04 -3.16 49.61
C THR A 125 14.78 -2.61 50.26
N GLY A 126 14.77 -1.33 50.54
CA GLY A 126 13.56 -0.64 50.99
C GLY A 126 12.43 -0.74 49.95
N PRO A 127 11.20 -0.35 50.29
CA PRO A 127 10.04 -0.48 49.43
C PRO A 127 10.29 0.17 48.07
N ALA A 128 9.90 -0.54 46.99
CA ALA A 128 10.05 -0.07 45.61
C ALA A 128 9.49 1.37 45.47
N LEU A 129 10.32 2.32 45.03
CA LEU A 129 9.96 3.73 44.91
C LEU A 129 8.80 3.93 43.94
N PRO A 130 7.60 4.38 44.42
CA PRO A 130 6.46 4.66 43.55
C PRO A 130 6.75 5.72 42.48
N SER A 131 7.71 6.64 42.75
CA SER A 131 8.20 7.66 41.86
C SER A 131 8.82 7.10 40.57
N ARG A 132 9.55 5.97 40.64
CA ARG A 132 10.16 5.35 39.46
C ARG A 132 9.14 4.82 38.46
N ARG A 133 8.07 4.17 38.92
CA ARG A 133 7.00 3.66 38.03
C ARG A 133 6.26 4.81 37.35
N ARG A 134 6.03 5.93 38.09
CA ARG A 134 5.42 7.13 37.54
C ARG A 134 6.30 7.75 36.46
N PHE A 135 7.61 7.86 36.68
CA PHE A 135 8.57 8.34 35.69
C PHE A 135 8.56 7.50 34.41
N ILE A 136 8.64 6.16 34.55
CA ILE A 136 8.55 5.22 33.41
C ILE A 136 7.22 5.41 32.67
N SER A 137 6.09 5.52 33.40
CA SER A 137 4.78 5.72 32.76
C SER A 137 4.68 7.05 32.02
N GLN A 138 5.32 8.11 32.53
CA GLN A 138 5.39 9.42 31.84
C GLN A 138 6.23 9.32 30.56
N GLY A 139 7.42 8.71 30.65
CA GLY A 139 8.26 8.43 29.45
C GLY A 139 7.54 7.58 28.43
N ALA A 140 6.86 6.51 28.86
CA ALA A 140 6.06 5.65 28.01
C ALA A 140 4.94 6.43 27.29
N ALA A 141 4.24 7.32 27.97
CA ALA A 141 3.19 8.14 27.37
C ALA A 141 3.74 9.10 26.32
N LEU A 142 4.88 9.75 26.60
CA LEU A 142 5.55 10.64 25.64
C LEU A 142 6.03 9.88 24.41
N ILE A 143 6.69 8.72 24.58
CA ILE A 143 7.18 7.91 23.47
C ILE A 143 6.01 7.35 22.66
N ALA A 144 4.93 6.88 23.30
CA ALA A 144 3.75 6.37 22.61
C ALA A 144 2.95 7.46 21.88
N ALA A 145 3.09 8.73 22.25
CA ALA A 145 2.49 9.84 21.51
C ALA A 145 3.11 10.03 20.13
N VAL A 146 4.38 9.63 19.92
CA VAL A 146 5.09 9.75 18.63
C VAL A 146 4.42 8.90 17.54
N PRO A 147 4.25 7.57 17.68
CA PRO A 147 3.54 6.78 16.69
C PRO A 147 2.11 7.25 16.46
N PHE A 148 1.39 7.66 17.51
CA PHE A 148 0.05 8.21 17.36
C PHE A 148 0.03 9.45 16.46
N GLY A 149 0.92 10.42 16.72
CA GLY A 149 1.06 11.62 15.89
C GLY A 149 1.48 11.29 14.47
N ALA A 150 2.37 10.30 14.28
CA ALA A 150 2.80 9.83 12.97
C ALA A 150 1.64 9.20 12.18
N PHE A 151 0.80 8.36 12.81
CA PHE A 151 -0.40 7.81 12.17
C PHE A 151 -1.37 8.92 11.76
N LEU A 152 -1.65 9.89 12.64
CA LEU A 152 -2.51 11.03 12.31
C LEU A 152 -1.94 11.86 11.14
N TYR A 153 -0.63 12.11 11.13
CA TYR A 153 0.03 12.76 10.01
C TYR A 153 -0.14 11.97 8.71
N GLY A 154 0.10 10.65 8.76
CA GLY A 154 -0.09 9.74 7.62
C GLY A 154 -1.51 9.77 7.06
N MET A 155 -2.52 9.83 7.94
CA MET A 155 -3.93 9.88 7.58
C MET A 155 -4.37 11.23 6.98
N ILE A 156 -3.83 12.34 7.48
CA ILE A 156 -4.28 13.69 7.08
C ILE A 156 -3.47 14.22 5.90
N LYS A 157 -2.14 14.07 5.94
CA LYS A 157 -1.20 14.62 4.95
C LYS A 157 -0.45 13.55 4.18
N GLY A 158 0.06 12.53 4.85
CA GLY A 158 0.97 11.55 4.27
C GLY A 158 0.39 10.83 3.05
N LYS A 159 -0.91 10.49 3.08
CA LYS A 159 -1.60 9.84 1.94
C LYS A 159 -1.67 10.69 0.67
N TYR A 160 -1.31 11.97 0.75
CA TYR A 160 -1.28 12.92 -0.36
C TYR A 160 0.09 13.63 -0.50
N ASP A 161 1.12 13.11 0.16
CA ASP A 161 2.52 13.61 0.04
C ASP A 161 3.20 12.95 -1.16
N TYR A 162 2.73 13.29 -2.37
CA TYR A 162 3.19 12.70 -3.61
C TYR A 162 4.67 12.97 -3.85
N ARG A 163 5.41 11.90 -4.17
CA ARG A 163 6.84 11.97 -4.48
C ARG A 163 7.14 11.48 -5.89
N VAL A 164 8.06 12.17 -6.56
CA VAL A 164 8.55 11.76 -7.87
C VAL A 164 9.83 10.97 -7.68
N HIS A 165 9.79 9.68 -8.03
CA HIS A 165 10.94 8.81 -8.10
C HIS A 165 11.47 8.77 -9.53
N ARG A 166 12.78 8.94 -9.69
CA ARG A 166 13.43 9.00 -11.00
C ARG A 166 14.49 7.92 -11.10
N GLU A 167 14.38 7.11 -12.15
CA GLU A 167 15.33 6.06 -12.46
C GLU A 167 15.89 6.23 -13.86
N THR A 168 17.17 6.00 -14.04
CA THR A 168 17.81 5.97 -15.35
C THR A 168 18.35 4.58 -15.60
N LEU A 169 17.81 3.90 -16.61
CA LEU A 169 18.12 2.52 -16.93
C LEU A 169 18.91 2.44 -18.23
N TYR A 170 20.00 1.67 -18.22
CA TYR A 170 20.94 1.56 -19.33
C TYR A 170 20.83 0.20 -20.00
N PHE A 171 20.63 0.18 -21.33
CA PHE A 171 20.46 -1.03 -22.11
C PHE A 171 21.41 -1.05 -23.33
N ASP A 172 22.01 -2.21 -23.60
CA ASP A 172 22.90 -2.40 -24.76
C ASP A 172 22.16 -2.38 -26.08
N ASP A 173 20.93 -2.88 -26.10
CA ASP A 173 20.10 -3.10 -27.29
C ASP A 173 18.96 -2.09 -27.46
N LEU A 174 18.92 -1.03 -26.64
CA LEU A 174 17.96 0.06 -26.82
C LEU A 174 18.15 0.70 -28.21
N PRO A 175 17.10 0.84 -29.04
CA PRO A 175 17.21 1.58 -30.30
C PRO A 175 17.67 3.02 -30.06
N ALA A 176 18.56 3.53 -30.93
CA ALA A 176 19.20 4.84 -30.73
C ALA A 176 18.19 6.00 -30.63
N ALA A 177 17.08 5.92 -31.35
CA ALA A 177 16.01 6.92 -31.30
C ALA A 177 15.37 7.05 -29.91
N PHE A 178 15.48 6.02 -29.06
CA PHE A 178 14.94 5.99 -27.71
C PHE A 178 15.98 6.33 -26.62
N ASP A 179 17.20 6.72 -26.99
CA ASP A 179 18.14 7.22 -26.00
C ASP A 179 17.64 8.51 -25.38
N GLY A 180 17.41 8.51 -24.07
CA GLY A 180 16.80 9.62 -23.32
C GLY A 180 15.28 9.61 -23.30
N PHE A 181 14.59 8.60 -23.86
CA PHE A 181 13.14 8.47 -23.83
C PHE A 181 12.64 8.31 -22.40
N THR A 182 11.59 9.06 -22.04
CA THR A 182 11.06 9.13 -20.69
C THR A 182 9.67 8.52 -20.58
N ILE A 183 9.43 7.80 -19.49
CA ILE A 183 8.15 7.14 -19.20
C ILE A 183 7.68 7.58 -17.82
N THR A 184 6.48 8.19 -17.74
CA THR A 184 5.82 8.39 -16.44
C THR A 184 4.90 7.21 -16.16
N GLN A 185 5.08 6.59 -15.00
CA GLN A 185 4.21 5.53 -14.49
C GLN A 185 3.39 6.02 -13.31
N LEU A 186 2.08 5.78 -13.34
CA LEU A 186 1.20 5.74 -12.18
C LEU A 186 0.67 4.31 -11.99
N SER A 187 0.35 3.96 -10.76
CA SER A 187 -0.26 2.68 -10.39
C SER A 187 -1.18 2.85 -9.20
N ASP A 188 -2.10 1.93 -8.99
CA ASP A 188 -2.85 1.80 -7.74
C ASP A 188 -3.51 3.12 -7.32
N ILE A 189 -4.36 3.65 -8.18
CA ILE A 189 -5.08 4.92 -7.94
C ILE A 189 -6.10 4.74 -6.82
N HIS A 190 -6.82 3.61 -6.80
CA HIS A 190 -7.83 3.32 -5.79
C HIS A 190 -8.78 4.49 -5.54
N SER A 191 -9.39 4.96 -6.61
CA SER A 191 -10.18 6.20 -6.64
C SER A 191 -11.33 6.25 -5.63
N GLY A 192 -11.83 5.09 -5.22
CA GLY A 192 -12.89 4.96 -4.19
C GLY A 192 -12.45 5.41 -2.78
N SER A 193 -11.14 5.50 -2.53
CA SER A 193 -10.61 5.96 -1.23
C SER A 193 -10.39 7.47 -1.15
N PHE A 194 -10.46 8.19 -2.25
CA PHE A 194 -10.15 9.63 -2.28
C PHE A 194 -11.21 10.48 -1.56
N ASP A 195 -10.75 11.34 -0.66
CA ASP A 195 -11.58 12.24 0.14
C ASP A 195 -11.21 13.73 0.00
N ASN A 196 -10.17 14.06 -0.82
CA ASN A 196 -9.68 15.43 -0.99
C ASN A 196 -9.31 15.73 -2.45
N ALA A 197 -10.25 16.33 -3.18
CA ALA A 197 -10.08 16.63 -4.61
C ALA A 197 -8.90 17.57 -4.92
N ALA A 198 -8.65 18.56 -4.06
CA ALA A 198 -7.52 19.48 -4.26
C ALA A 198 -6.17 18.78 -4.05
N ALA A 199 -6.10 17.85 -3.10
CA ALA A 199 -4.90 17.06 -2.87
C ALA A 199 -4.62 16.11 -4.05
N VAL A 200 -5.63 15.40 -4.54
CA VAL A 200 -5.51 14.52 -5.73
C VAL A 200 -5.08 15.33 -6.94
N GLN A 201 -5.67 16.53 -7.15
CA GLN A 201 -5.29 17.39 -8.26
C GLN A 201 -3.80 17.76 -8.22
N ARG A 202 -3.25 18.08 -7.04
CA ARG A 202 -1.80 18.37 -6.91
C ARG A 202 -0.94 17.19 -7.37
N GLY A 203 -1.33 15.95 -7.04
CA GLY A 203 -0.64 14.75 -7.52
C GLY A 203 -0.71 14.59 -9.04
N ILE A 204 -1.88 14.82 -9.61
CA ILE A 204 -2.09 14.80 -11.07
C ILE A 204 -1.25 15.89 -11.76
N ASP A 205 -1.25 17.11 -11.23
CA ASP A 205 -0.47 18.22 -11.78
C ASP A 205 1.03 17.93 -11.69
N LEU A 206 1.48 17.28 -10.61
CA LEU A 206 2.87 16.82 -10.47
C LEU A 206 3.22 15.75 -11.51
N ALA A 207 2.33 14.79 -11.78
CA ALA A 207 2.53 13.79 -12.83
C ALA A 207 2.60 14.44 -14.23
N LYS A 208 1.70 15.37 -14.52
CA LYS A 208 1.69 16.14 -15.79
C LYS A 208 2.97 16.95 -15.97
N ALA A 209 3.48 17.56 -14.91
CA ALA A 209 4.69 18.39 -14.93
C ALA A 209 5.96 17.62 -15.30
N GLN A 210 5.90 16.27 -15.32
CA GLN A 210 7.05 15.47 -15.76
C GLN A 210 7.28 15.54 -17.26
N ASN A 211 6.26 15.88 -18.06
CA ASN A 211 6.35 16.04 -19.51
C ASN A 211 7.03 14.86 -20.21
N SER A 212 6.77 13.65 -19.75
CA SER A 212 7.39 12.43 -20.27
C SER A 212 6.87 12.10 -21.68
N ASP A 213 7.68 11.38 -22.45
CA ASP A 213 7.36 10.94 -23.80
C ASP A 213 6.20 9.96 -23.83
N LEU A 214 6.11 9.07 -22.83
CA LEU A 214 5.09 8.03 -22.70
C LEU A 214 4.47 8.08 -21.30
N PHE A 215 3.16 7.81 -21.20
CA PHE A 215 2.49 7.61 -19.93
C PHE A 215 1.96 6.18 -19.84
N VAL A 216 2.16 5.53 -18.68
CA VAL A 216 1.64 4.20 -18.40
C VAL A 216 0.93 4.13 -17.05
N PHE A 217 -0.16 3.39 -17.00
CA PHE A 217 -0.91 3.09 -15.79
C PHE A 217 -0.95 1.57 -15.56
N THR A 218 -0.41 1.14 -14.43
CA THR A 218 -0.18 -0.30 -14.16
C THR A 218 -1.25 -0.96 -13.29
N GLY A 219 -2.51 -0.50 -13.38
CA GLY A 219 -3.67 -1.18 -12.78
C GLY A 219 -4.11 -0.68 -11.43
N ASP A 220 -5.23 -1.23 -10.93
CA ASP A 220 -5.95 -0.83 -9.73
C ASP A 220 -6.45 0.63 -9.77
N LEU A 221 -7.31 0.89 -10.76
CA LEU A 221 -7.95 2.18 -10.95
C LEU A 221 -8.98 2.46 -9.85
N VAL A 222 -9.67 1.42 -9.40
CA VAL A 222 -10.75 1.46 -8.42
C VAL A 222 -10.47 0.53 -7.23
N ASN A 223 -11.23 0.68 -6.14
CA ASN A 223 -11.20 -0.29 -5.03
C ASN A 223 -12.01 -1.55 -5.38
N ASN A 224 -13.18 -1.37 -6.00
CA ASN A 224 -14.12 -2.45 -6.28
C ASN A 224 -14.98 -2.20 -7.53
N ALA A 225 -15.40 -0.97 -7.78
CA ALA A 225 -16.48 -0.71 -8.73
C ALA A 225 -16.23 0.49 -9.63
N ALA A 226 -16.66 0.37 -10.87
CA ALA A 226 -16.41 1.35 -11.93
C ALA A 226 -16.89 2.77 -11.60
N TRP A 227 -17.94 2.94 -10.81
CA TRP A 227 -18.43 4.29 -10.45
C TRP A 227 -17.46 5.07 -9.56
N GLU A 228 -16.51 4.42 -8.90
CA GLU A 228 -15.57 5.07 -7.99
C GLU A 228 -14.65 6.06 -8.69
N ILE A 229 -14.29 5.79 -9.96
CA ILE A 229 -13.44 6.69 -10.75
C ILE A 229 -14.23 7.86 -11.39
N GLU A 230 -15.54 7.77 -11.50
CA GLU A 230 -16.34 8.74 -12.27
C GLU A 230 -16.15 10.20 -11.83
N PRO A 231 -16.11 10.53 -10.53
CA PRO A 231 -15.84 11.90 -10.08
C PRO A 231 -14.45 12.43 -10.47
N TRP A 232 -13.55 11.53 -10.86
CA TRP A 232 -12.14 11.81 -11.11
C TRP A 232 -11.74 11.76 -12.59
N LEU A 233 -12.61 11.24 -13.48
CA LEU A 233 -12.31 11.01 -14.90
C LEU A 233 -11.73 12.24 -15.57
N THR A 234 -12.38 13.40 -15.47
CA THR A 234 -11.94 14.65 -16.12
C THR A 234 -10.55 15.08 -15.67
N ARG A 235 -10.19 14.79 -14.39
CA ARG A 235 -8.88 15.17 -13.83
C ARG A 235 -7.77 14.30 -14.38
N PHE A 236 -7.94 12.96 -14.32
CA PHE A 236 -6.94 12.01 -14.82
C PHE A 236 -6.83 12.01 -16.34
N ALA A 237 -7.92 12.26 -17.08
CA ALA A 237 -7.90 12.43 -18.53
C ALA A 237 -6.99 13.58 -19.00
N GLY A 238 -6.65 14.50 -18.10
CA GLY A 238 -5.71 15.59 -18.37
C GLY A 238 -4.24 15.18 -18.44
N ILE A 239 -3.87 13.94 -18.07
CA ILE A 239 -2.50 13.42 -18.22
C ILE A 239 -2.32 13.00 -19.67
N LYS A 240 -1.36 13.62 -20.37
CA LYS A 240 -1.08 13.37 -21.79
C LYS A 240 0.41 13.22 -22.02
N ALA A 241 0.77 12.36 -22.97
CA ALA A 241 2.13 12.13 -23.42
C ALA A 241 2.18 12.01 -24.94
N PRO A 242 3.24 12.51 -25.61
CA PRO A 242 3.35 12.55 -27.07
C PRO A 242 3.23 11.17 -27.76
N TYR A 243 3.77 10.12 -27.12
CA TYR A 243 3.71 8.76 -27.65
C TYR A 243 2.57 7.91 -27.07
N GLY A 244 1.60 8.58 -26.43
CA GLY A 244 0.36 7.96 -25.98
C GLY A 244 0.30 7.64 -24.50
N GLN A 245 -0.88 7.22 -24.08
CA GLN A 245 -1.21 6.80 -22.71
C GLN A 245 -1.73 5.36 -22.77
N TYR A 246 -1.08 4.46 -22.01
CA TYR A 246 -1.41 3.03 -22.00
C TYR A 246 -1.71 2.56 -20.59
N SER A 247 -2.55 1.55 -20.49
CA SER A 247 -2.98 1.01 -19.20
C SER A 247 -3.19 -0.50 -19.23
N ILE A 248 -3.17 -1.09 -18.05
CA ILE A 248 -3.60 -2.47 -17.80
C ILE A 248 -4.59 -2.50 -16.63
N LEU A 249 -5.19 -3.64 -16.36
CA LEU A 249 -6.01 -3.88 -15.18
C LEU A 249 -5.19 -4.51 -14.06
N GLY A 250 -5.47 -4.09 -12.80
CA GLY A 250 -5.01 -4.77 -11.60
C GLY A 250 -6.10 -5.68 -11.00
N ASN A 251 -5.80 -6.33 -9.87
CA ASN A 251 -6.73 -7.30 -9.28
C ASN A 251 -8.02 -6.66 -8.72
N HIS A 252 -7.99 -5.41 -8.30
CA HIS A 252 -9.18 -4.69 -7.81
C HIS A 252 -10.15 -4.32 -8.94
N ASP A 253 -9.66 -4.14 -10.15
CA ASP A 253 -10.45 -3.71 -11.31
C ASP A 253 -11.47 -4.77 -11.76
N TYR A 254 -11.34 -6.04 -11.33
CA TYR A 254 -12.29 -7.12 -11.64
C TYR A 254 -13.51 -7.17 -10.70
N GLY A 255 -13.53 -6.35 -9.63
CA GLY A 255 -14.66 -6.29 -8.70
C GLY A 255 -14.86 -7.54 -7.85
N ASP A 256 -13.77 -8.27 -7.52
CA ASP A 256 -13.83 -9.56 -6.81
C ASP A 256 -13.99 -9.43 -5.29
N TYR A 257 -13.87 -8.22 -4.74
CA TYR A 257 -13.83 -7.99 -3.29
C TYR A 257 -15.16 -7.57 -2.68
N ILE A 258 -16.20 -7.39 -3.51
CA ILE A 258 -17.57 -7.11 -3.06
C ILE A 258 -18.55 -8.15 -3.59
N GLU A 259 -19.72 -8.24 -2.95
CA GLU A 259 -20.81 -9.09 -3.41
C GLU A 259 -21.64 -8.34 -4.45
N TRP A 260 -21.83 -8.97 -5.62
CA TRP A 260 -22.67 -8.47 -6.69
C TRP A 260 -24.03 -9.17 -6.65
N PRO A 261 -25.12 -8.47 -7.05
CA PRO A 261 -26.43 -9.10 -7.13
C PRO A 261 -26.43 -10.37 -7.98
N ASP A 262 -25.72 -10.32 -9.09
CA ASP A 262 -25.52 -11.46 -9.99
C ASP A 262 -24.23 -11.32 -10.83
N LYS A 263 -23.96 -12.34 -11.64
CA LYS A 263 -22.78 -12.35 -12.54
C LYS A 263 -22.87 -11.32 -13.67
N GLN A 264 -24.08 -10.93 -14.07
CA GLN A 264 -24.30 -9.98 -15.17
C GLN A 264 -23.95 -8.58 -14.69
N GLU A 265 -24.38 -8.20 -13.48
CA GLU A 265 -24.01 -6.92 -12.85
C GLU A 265 -22.49 -6.79 -12.67
N LYS A 266 -21.82 -7.87 -12.23
CA LYS A 266 -20.36 -7.89 -12.15
C LYS A 266 -19.69 -7.72 -13.52
N ALA A 267 -20.19 -8.42 -14.53
CA ALA A 267 -19.67 -8.30 -15.89
C ALA A 267 -19.90 -6.90 -16.48
N ALA A 268 -21.09 -6.32 -16.24
CA ALA A 268 -21.41 -4.96 -16.65
C ALA A 268 -20.50 -3.93 -15.99
N ASN A 269 -20.19 -4.10 -14.69
CA ASN A 269 -19.22 -3.25 -13.99
C ASN A 269 -17.84 -3.29 -14.66
N LEU A 270 -17.32 -4.47 -15.01
CA LEU A 270 -16.02 -4.58 -15.68
C LEU A 270 -16.05 -3.91 -17.07
N GLN A 271 -17.14 -4.07 -17.82
CA GLN A 271 -17.28 -3.38 -19.12
C GLN A 271 -17.33 -1.86 -18.95
N ARG A 272 -18.04 -1.35 -17.93
CA ARG A 272 -18.06 0.07 -17.59
C ARG A 272 -16.67 0.59 -17.25
N LEU A 273 -15.90 -0.17 -16.45
CA LEU A 273 -14.52 0.19 -16.11
C LEU A 273 -13.62 0.26 -17.35
N LYS A 274 -13.71 -0.73 -18.24
CA LYS A 274 -13.00 -0.69 -19.54
C LYS A 274 -13.38 0.52 -20.39
N ALA A 275 -14.65 0.93 -20.38
CA ALA A 275 -15.09 2.14 -21.05
C ALA A 275 -14.52 3.42 -20.39
N HIS A 276 -14.29 3.42 -19.08
CA HIS A 276 -13.63 4.53 -18.40
C HIS A 276 -12.16 4.69 -18.81
N HIS A 277 -11.41 3.62 -19.04
CA HIS A 277 -10.06 3.74 -19.64
C HIS A 277 -10.09 4.46 -20.99
N LYS A 278 -11.09 4.18 -21.83
CA LYS A 278 -11.29 4.92 -23.08
C LYS A 278 -11.63 6.39 -22.84
N THR A 279 -12.46 6.71 -21.84
CA THR A 279 -12.80 8.09 -21.46
C THR A 279 -11.57 8.86 -20.94
N LEU A 280 -10.66 8.16 -20.24
CA LEU A 280 -9.38 8.70 -19.78
C LEU A 280 -8.39 8.93 -20.94
N ASP A 281 -8.70 8.38 -22.14
CA ASP A 281 -7.80 8.29 -23.28
C ASP A 281 -6.56 7.42 -22.96
N TYR A 282 -6.74 6.39 -22.11
CA TYR A 282 -5.74 5.40 -21.82
C TYR A 282 -6.04 4.14 -22.64
N ARG A 283 -5.16 3.80 -23.59
CA ARG A 283 -5.29 2.56 -24.36
C ARG A 283 -5.08 1.37 -23.45
N LEU A 284 -6.17 0.66 -23.16
CA LEU A 284 -6.16 -0.51 -22.28
C LEU A 284 -5.63 -1.72 -23.05
N LEU A 285 -4.55 -2.30 -22.55
CA LEU A 285 -3.93 -3.52 -23.10
C LEU A 285 -4.35 -4.75 -22.28
N LEU A 286 -4.88 -5.77 -22.94
CA LEU A 286 -5.41 -6.98 -22.30
C LEU A 286 -4.85 -8.22 -23.00
N ASP A 287 -3.62 -8.61 -22.64
CA ASP A 287 -2.82 -9.67 -23.27
C ASP A 287 -2.56 -9.35 -24.76
N GLU A 288 -2.03 -8.16 -24.99
CA GLU A 288 -1.68 -7.63 -26.30
C GLU A 288 -0.47 -6.71 -26.22
N HIS A 289 0.10 -6.37 -27.36
CA HIS A 289 1.19 -5.40 -27.45
C HIS A 289 0.91 -4.32 -28.49
N VAL A 290 1.71 -3.26 -28.40
CA VAL A 290 1.77 -2.20 -29.40
C VAL A 290 3.23 -1.82 -29.64
N ASP A 291 3.54 -1.46 -30.87
CA ASP A 291 4.83 -0.84 -31.18
C ASP A 291 4.73 0.67 -31.02
N ILE A 292 5.67 1.24 -30.30
CA ILE A 292 5.88 2.69 -30.18
C ILE A 292 6.98 3.05 -31.16
N GLU A 293 6.65 3.87 -32.13
CA GLU A 293 7.57 4.28 -33.21
C GLU A 293 8.13 5.68 -32.97
N LYS A 294 9.43 5.82 -33.14
CA LYS A 294 10.15 7.11 -33.06
C LYS A 294 11.32 7.09 -34.03
N ASP A 295 11.37 8.09 -34.92
CA ASP A 295 12.45 8.30 -35.89
C ASP A 295 12.80 7.02 -36.70
N GLY A 296 11.75 6.30 -37.16
CA GLY A 296 11.89 5.06 -37.94
C GLY A 296 12.37 3.82 -37.16
N GLN A 297 12.51 3.92 -35.84
CA GLN A 297 12.82 2.82 -34.93
C GLN A 297 11.64 2.54 -34.01
N LYS A 298 11.60 1.37 -33.39
CA LYS A 298 10.48 0.98 -32.54
C LYS A 298 10.91 0.25 -31.28
N ILE A 299 10.10 0.39 -30.24
CA ILE A 299 10.10 -0.44 -29.04
C ILE A 299 8.70 -1.04 -28.87
N THR A 300 8.61 -2.23 -28.29
CA THR A 300 7.32 -2.91 -28.09
C THR A 300 6.86 -2.74 -26.65
N LEU A 301 5.66 -2.18 -26.47
CA LEU A 301 4.98 -2.10 -25.16
C LEU A 301 3.97 -3.25 -25.07
N VAL A 302 4.18 -4.14 -24.11
CA VAL A 302 3.34 -5.33 -23.85
C VAL A 302 2.47 -5.05 -22.62
N GLY A 303 1.18 -5.36 -22.68
CA GLY A 303 0.29 -5.25 -21.54
C GLY A 303 -0.43 -6.57 -21.28
N VAL A 304 -0.34 -7.06 -20.06
CA VAL A 304 -1.03 -8.28 -19.64
C VAL A 304 -2.14 -7.99 -18.63
N GLN A 305 -3.18 -8.80 -18.66
CA GLN A 305 -4.20 -8.81 -17.61
C GLN A 305 -3.57 -9.19 -16.27
N ASN A 306 -4.31 -9.00 -15.16
CA ASN A 306 -3.76 -9.34 -13.86
C ASN A 306 -3.32 -10.80 -13.76
N TRP A 307 -2.10 -11.00 -13.31
CA TRP A 307 -1.55 -12.28 -12.88
C TRP A 307 -0.81 -12.08 -11.56
N GLY A 308 -1.25 -12.75 -10.49
CA GLY A 308 -0.62 -12.59 -9.18
C GLY A 308 -0.70 -13.86 -8.35
N ARG A 309 0.34 -14.14 -7.55
CA ARG A 309 0.37 -15.26 -6.60
C ARG A 309 -0.70 -15.07 -5.53
N GLY A 310 -1.75 -15.91 -5.59
CA GLY A 310 -2.88 -15.85 -4.65
C GLY A 310 -3.98 -14.86 -5.05
N PHE A 311 -3.88 -14.27 -6.23
CA PHE A 311 -4.88 -13.42 -6.86
C PHE A 311 -5.39 -14.03 -8.17
N ILE A 312 -6.24 -13.30 -8.88
CA ILE A 312 -6.71 -13.70 -10.20
C ILE A 312 -5.54 -13.81 -11.19
N GLN A 313 -5.48 -14.89 -11.95
CA GLN A 313 -4.41 -15.19 -12.91
C GLN A 313 -5.00 -15.30 -14.31
N LEU A 314 -5.32 -14.17 -14.93
CA LEU A 314 -5.84 -14.09 -16.30
C LEU A 314 -4.75 -13.74 -17.31
N GLY A 315 -3.68 -13.05 -16.88
CA GLY A 315 -2.62 -12.56 -17.74
C GLY A 315 -1.91 -13.70 -18.48
N ASP A 316 -1.84 -13.56 -19.80
CA ASP A 316 -1.20 -14.47 -20.75
C ASP A 316 -0.10 -13.73 -21.49
N LEU A 317 1.15 -13.93 -21.07
CA LEU A 317 2.31 -13.26 -21.65
C LEU A 317 2.63 -13.79 -23.06
N ASP A 318 2.47 -15.10 -23.29
CA ASP A 318 2.73 -15.70 -24.59
C ASP A 318 1.78 -15.10 -25.64
N LYS A 319 0.48 -15.03 -25.30
CA LYS A 319 -0.51 -14.38 -26.15
C LYS A 319 -0.20 -12.90 -26.39
N ALA A 320 0.20 -12.18 -25.34
CA ALA A 320 0.55 -10.76 -25.45
C ALA A 320 1.75 -10.50 -26.37
N LEU A 321 2.62 -11.51 -26.55
CA LEU A 321 3.80 -11.45 -27.40
C LEU A 321 3.57 -12.00 -28.82
N GLU A 322 2.38 -12.56 -29.14
CA GLU A 322 2.09 -13.09 -30.47
C GLU A 322 2.27 -12.04 -31.55
N GLY A 323 3.20 -12.28 -32.50
CA GLY A 323 3.51 -11.34 -33.58
C GLY A 323 4.49 -10.22 -33.22
N ALA A 324 4.90 -10.08 -31.97
CA ALA A 324 5.96 -9.15 -31.60
C ALA A 324 7.33 -9.62 -32.13
N ASP A 325 8.19 -8.67 -32.51
CA ASP A 325 9.57 -8.99 -32.89
C ASP A 325 10.30 -9.67 -31.72
N PRO A 326 10.76 -10.93 -31.84
CA PRO A 326 11.40 -11.64 -30.73
C PRO A 326 12.70 -10.97 -30.24
N HIS A 327 13.38 -10.22 -31.11
CA HIS A 327 14.65 -9.55 -30.82
C HIS A 327 14.48 -8.04 -30.50
N GLY A 328 13.27 -7.48 -30.68
CA GLY A 328 12.99 -6.08 -30.41
C GLY A 328 13.05 -5.74 -28.92
N PHE A 329 13.31 -4.49 -28.60
CA PHE A 329 13.29 -3.97 -27.23
C PHE A 329 11.86 -3.97 -26.68
N LYS A 330 11.66 -4.56 -25.50
CA LYS A 330 10.32 -4.76 -24.92
C LYS A 330 10.19 -4.22 -23.52
N ILE A 331 9.07 -3.52 -23.28
CA ILE A 331 8.61 -3.09 -21.96
C ILE A 331 7.29 -3.80 -21.68
N CYS A 332 7.15 -4.42 -20.51
CA CYS A 332 5.93 -5.12 -20.09
C CYS A 332 5.25 -4.36 -18.94
N LEU A 333 3.96 -4.11 -19.08
CA LEU A 333 3.08 -3.68 -17.99
C LEU A 333 2.44 -4.91 -17.37
N SER A 334 2.70 -5.15 -16.08
CA SER A 334 2.13 -6.26 -15.31
C SER A 334 1.90 -5.82 -13.88
N HIS A 335 0.66 -5.86 -13.41
CA HIS A 335 0.28 -5.23 -12.15
C HIS A 335 1.00 -5.81 -10.92
N ASP A 336 0.93 -7.14 -10.72
CA ASP A 336 1.51 -7.82 -9.55
C ASP A 336 2.97 -8.22 -9.82
N PRO A 337 3.95 -7.82 -8.99
CA PRO A 337 5.37 -8.15 -9.20
C PRO A 337 5.66 -9.66 -9.14
N THR A 338 4.80 -10.47 -8.54
CA THR A 338 4.98 -11.93 -8.52
C THR A 338 4.88 -12.56 -9.91
N HIS A 339 4.25 -11.90 -10.88
CA HIS A 339 4.27 -12.33 -12.27
C HIS A 339 5.69 -12.26 -12.86
N TRP A 340 6.43 -11.19 -12.55
CA TRP A 340 7.84 -11.11 -12.93
C TRP A 340 8.67 -12.17 -12.21
N GLU A 341 8.48 -12.31 -10.89
CA GLU A 341 9.22 -13.28 -10.07
C GLU A 341 9.05 -14.72 -10.56
N GLU A 342 7.84 -15.11 -11.00
CA GLU A 342 7.53 -16.50 -11.34
C GLU A 342 7.59 -16.82 -12.84
N LYS A 343 7.37 -15.84 -13.71
CA LYS A 343 7.24 -16.06 -15.14
C LYS A 343 8.09 -15.14 -16.00
N ILE A 344 7.92 -13.80 -15.91
CA ILE A 344 8.47 -12.88 -16.90
C ILE A 344 9.99 -12.94 -16.94
N ARG A 345 10.66 -12.98 -15.78
CA ARG A 345 12.13 -13.02 -15.72
C ARG A 345 12.75 -14.29 -16.30
N PHE A 346 11.97 -15.37 -16.41
CA PHE A 346 12.41 -16.66 -16.99
C PHE A 346 11.93 -16.88 -18.42
N HIS A 347 11.13 -15.94 -18.95
CA HIS A 347 10.56 -16.11 -20.30
C HIS A 347 11.67 -16.17 -21.36
N PRO A 348 11.58 -17.07 -22.38
CA PRO A 348 12.60 -17.19 -23.42
C PRO A 348 12.79 -15.90 -24.22
N THR A 349 11.70 -15.17 -24.51
CA THR A 349 11.79 -13.82 -25.10
C THR A 349 12.23 -12.81 -24.05
N THR A 350 13.22 -12.00 -24.36
CA THR A 350 13.71 -10.97 -23.44
C THR A 350 12.70 -9.85 -23.28
N ILE A 351 12.26 -9.64 -22.04
CA ILE A 351 11.53 -8.45 -21.59
C ILE A 351 12.53 -7.60 -20.82
N HIS A 352 12.88 -6.42 -21.36
CA HIS A 352 13.97 -5.58 -20.86
C HIS A 352 13.57 -4.83 -19.59
N LEU A 353 12.31 -4.37 -19.52
CA LEU A 353 11.76 -3.66 -18.39
C LEU A 353 10.33 -4.13 -18.10
N THR A 354 10.05 -4.48 -16.87
CA THR A 354 8.69 -4.72 -16.38
C THR A 354 8.30 -3.61 -15.42
N LEU A 355 7.12 -3.03 -15.60
CA LEU A 355 6.54 -2.00 -14.74
C LEU A 355 5.35 -2.59 -13.99
N ALA A 356 5.42 -2.55 -12.65
CA ALA A 356 4.42 -3.14 -11.75
C ALA A 356 4.00 -2.16 -10.64
N GLY A 357 3.00 -2.55 -9.85
CA GLY A 357 2.49 -1.82 -8.68
C GLY A 357 2.06 -2.77 -7.57
N HIS A 358 0.76 -2.75 -7.21
CA HIS A 358 0.07 -3.73 -6.37
C HIS A 358 0.40 -3.72 -4.86
N THR A 359 1.66 -3.61 -4.48
CA THR A 359 2.10 -3.83 -3.10
C THR A 359 1.81 -2.67 -2.16
N HIS A 360 1.69 -1.45 -2.71
CA HIS A 360 1.66 -0.17 -1.99
C HIS A 360 2.80 0.03 -0.97
N GLY A 361 3.78 -0.89 -0.91
CA GLY A 361 4.69 -1.00 0.23
C GLY A 361 3.93 -1.13 1.56
N ALA A 362 2.77 -1.82 1.57
CA ALA A 362 1.78 -1.87 2.65
C ALA A 362 1.36 -0.48 3.19
N GLN A 363 1.64 0.61 2.50
CA GLN A 363 1.41 2.01 2.95
C GLN A 363 2.08 2.35 4.29
N PHE A 364 2.91 1.46 4.79
CA PHE A 364 3.54 1.53 6.10
C PHE A 364 4.97 1.01 6.04
N GLY A 365 5.91 1.78 6.54
CA GLY A 365 7.31 1.36 6.57
C GLY A 365 8.28 2.48 6.89
N VAL A 366 9.52 2.24 6.60
CA VAL A 366 10.61 3.22 6.68
C VAL A 366 11.41 3.14 5.40
N GLU A 367 11.64 4.27 4.77
CA GLU A 367 12.47 4.35 3.58
C GLU A 367 13.47 5.49 3.68
N SER A 368 14.73 5.17 3.40
CA SER A 368 15.84 6.10 3.30
C SER A 368 16.71 5.70 2.12
N ASP A 369 17.67 6.54 1.75
CA ASP A 369 18.61 6.28 0.64
C ASP A 369 19.40 4.97 0.77
N LYS A 370 19.59 4.46 2.01
CA LYS A 370 20.44 3.29 2.28
C LYS A 370 19.66 2.06 2.75
N TRP A 371 18.45 2.22 3.21
CA TRP A 371 17.68 1.16 3.83
C TRP A 371 16.18 1.41 3.72
N ARG A 372 15.45 0.37 3.38
CA ARG A 372 13.99 0.37 3.35
C ARG A 372 13.45 -0.87 4.01
N TRP A 373 12.35 -0.72 4.70
CA TRP A 373 11.61 -1.79 5.35
C TRP A 373 10.12 -1.53 5.30
N SER A 374 9.36 -2.57 5.02
CA SER A 374 7.91 -2.60 5.13
C SER A 374 7.49 -4.01 5.51
N PRO A 375 6.39 -4.20 6.28
CA PRO A 375 5.89 -5.53 6.55
C PRO A 375 5.52 -6.33 5.29
N VAL A 376 5.33 -5.69 4.16
CA VAL A 376 5.04 -6.35 2.88
C VAL A 376 6.23 -7.16 2.33
N GLU A 377 7.46 -6.88 2.78
CA GLU A 377 8.66 -7.62 2.35
C GLU A 377 8.63 -9.11 2.70
N TYR A 378 7.86 -9.48 3.75
CA TYR A 378 7.67 -10.89 4.13
C TYR A 378 6.77 -11.67 3.15
N ARG A 379 6.12 -10.97 2.22
CA ARG A 379 5.27 -11.58 1.20
C ARG A 379 5.79 -11.36 -0.23
N TYR A 380 6.38 -10.22 -0.50
CA TYR A 380 6.88 -9.81 -1.81
C TYR A 380 8.37 -9.50 -1.71
N LEU A 381 9.19 -10.24 -2.45
CA LEU A 381 10.64 -10.03 -2.48
C LEU A 381 10.96 -8.64 -3.04
N ASP A 382 10.36 -8.34 -4.19
CA ASP A 382 10.49 -7.06 -4.87
C ASP A 382 9.22 -6.24 -4.64
N TRP A 383 9.14 -5.56 -3.48
CA TRP A 383 7.93 -4.85 -3.09
C TRP A 383 7.90 -3.36 -3.47
N ALA A 384 9.03 -2.75 -3.84
CA ALA A 384 9.08 -1.35 -4.27
C ALA A 384 10.41 -1.01 -4.97
N GLY A 385 10.36 -0.05 -5.91
CA GLY A 385 11.54 0.47 -6.61
C GLY A 385 12.13 -0.54 -7.58
N LEU A 386 13.41 -0.37 -7.89
CA LEU A 386 14.11 -1.11 -8.92
C LEU A 386 14.66 -2.45 -8.41
N ALA A 387 14.41 -3.51 -9.17
CA ALA A 387 15.07 -4.81 -9.09
C ALA A 387 15.67 -5.16 -10.45
N GLN A 388 16.74 -5.94 -10.46
CA GLN A 388 17.42 -6.36 -11.68
C GLN A 388 17.86 -7.81 -11.58
N GLU A 389 17.63 -8.55 -12.65
CA GLU A 389 18.20 -9.87 -12.86
C GLU A 389 18.77 -9.95 -14.27
N LYS A 390 20.10 -10.07 -14.40
CA LYS A 390 20.83 -10.00 -15.68
C LYS A 390 20.50 -8.72 -16.45
N ASP A 391 19.95 -8.85 -17.65
CA ASP A 391 19.59 -7.74 -18.54
C ASP A 391 18.10 -7.33 -18.42
N ARG A 392 17.42 -7.82 -17.40
CA ARG A 392 16.00 -7.57 -17.17
C ARG A 392 15.79 -6.76 -15.91
N TYR A 393 14.99 -5.72 -16.03
CA TYR A 393 14.61 -4.85 -14.92
C TYR A 393 13.15 -5.05 -14.54
N LEU A 394 12.88 -4.96 -13.26
CA LEU A 394 11.55 -4.76 -12.70
C LEU A 394 11.53 -3.43 -11.95
N TYR A 395 10.52 -2.62 -12.17
CA TYR A 395 10.23 -1.49 -11.29
C TYR A 395 8.85 -1.65 -10.67
N VAL A 396 8.78 -1.59 -9.34
CA VAL A 396 7.53 -1.68 -8.57
C VAL A 396 7.19 -0.33 -7.99
N ASN A 397 6.13 0.30 -8.51
CA ASN A 397 5.59 1.57 -8.04
C ASN A 397 4.83 1.38 -6.72
N ARG A 398 4.98 2.32 -5.77
CA ARG A 398 4.33 2.26 -4.45
C ARG A 398 2.87 2.70 -4.44
N GLY A 399 2.32 2.99 -5.62
CA GLY A 399 0.93 3.42 -5.80
C GLY A 399 0.71 4.92 -5.58
N PHE A 400 -0.22 5.47 -6.36
CA PHE A 400 -0.66 6.86 -6.30
C PHE A 400 -1.68 7.10 -5.18
N GLY A 401 -2.60 6.16 -4.99
CA GLY A 401 -3.67 6.24 -4.00
C GLY A 401 -3.37 5.48 -2.71
N PHE A 402 -4.41 5.05 -2.06
CA PHE A 402 -4.35 4.26 -0.81
C PHE A 402 -5.60 3.40 -0.70
N LEU A 403 -5.52 2.32 0.09
CA LEU A 403 -6.61 1.35 0.25
C LEU A 403 -6.64 0.83 1.69
N ALA A 404 -7.82 0.58 2.24
CA ALA A 404 -8.09 0.03 3.57
C ALA A 404 -7.58 0.92 4.72
N PHE A 405 -6.29 1.09 4.89
CA PHE A 405 -5.72 2.11 5.79
C PHE A 405 -5.77 3.47 5.09
N SER A 406 -6.64 4.39 5.57
CA SER A 406 -6.77 5.75 5.01
C SER A 406 -5.58 6.61 5.40
N GLY A 407 -4.38 6.17 5.01
CA GLY A 407 -3.14 6.84 5.35
C GLY A 407 -1.92 6.21 4.67
N ARG A 408 -0.80 6.95 4.70
CA ARG A 408 0.52 6.45 4.35
C ARG A 408 1.52 6.90 5.38
N LEU A 409 2.34 5.99 5.87
CA LEU A 409 3.31 6.26 6.92
C LEU A 409 4.68 5.73 6.54
N GLY A 410 5.58 6.64 6.14
CA GLY A 410 6.95 6.33 5.74
C GLY A 410 7.10 5.79 4.32
N ILE A 411 6.01 5.29 3.72
CA ILE A 411 5.93 4.89 2.30
C ILE A 411 4.92 5.82 1.62
N TRP A 412 5.43 6.80 0.91
CA TRP A 412 4.62 7.89 0.35
C TRP A 412 4.03 7.54 -1.01
N PRO A 413 2.95 8.24 -1.46
CA PRO A 413 2.40 8.04 -2.81
C PRO A 413 3.44 8.40 -3.86
N GLU A 414 3.47 7.60 -4.93
CA GLU A 414 4.55 7.65 -5.92
C GLU A 414 4.08 8.03 -7.31
N ILE A 415 4.89 8.85 -7.97
CA ILE A 415 4.90 9.10 -9.41
C ILE A 415 6.29 8.66 -9.88
N THR A 416 6.38 7.67 -10.75
CA THR A 416 7.68 7.19 -11.25
C THR A 416 8.00 7.83 -12.59
N VAL A 417 9.25 8.21 -12.79
CA VAL A 417 9.80 8.60 -14.10
C VAL A 417 10.98 7.73 -14.43
N ILE A 418 10.86 6.93 -15.49
CA ILE A 418 11.94 6.10 -16.01
C ILE A 418 12.56 6.80 -17.22
N THR A 419 13.86 6.94 -17.23
CA THR A 419 14.63 7.40 -18.40
C THR A 419 15.37 6.21 -19.00
N LEU A 420 15.10 5.88 -20.26
CA LEU A 420 15.82 4.85 -20.99
C LEU A 420 17.11 5.44 -21.58
N LYS A 421 18.21 4.73 -21.42
CA LYS A 421 19.52 5.12 -21.94
C LYS A 421 20.19 3.97 -22.67
N LYS A 422 20.77 4.27 -23.82
CA LYS A 422 21.65 3.34 -24.55
C LYS A 422 22.99 3.29 -23.85
N LYS A 423 23.50 2.06 -23.56
CA LYS A 423 24.86 1.93 -23.06
C LYS A 423 25.85 2.33 -24.15
N VAL A 424 26.75 3.24 -23.84
CA VAL A 424 27.89 3.57 -24.69
C VAL A 424 28.97 2.55 -24.39
N ARG A 425 29.28 1.65 -25.34
CA ARG A 425 30.48 0.82 -25.23
C ARG A 425 31.66 1.75 -25.51
N LEU A 426 32.47 2.02 -24.49
CA LEU A 426 33.79 2.62 -24.70
C LEU A 426 34.59 1.60 -25.52
N ALA A 427 35.01 2.03 -26.72
CA ALA A 427 35.80 1.23 -27.65
C ALA A 427 37.20 0.96 -27.08
#